data_35d7cafacefe749e3f5f446cefca9f42
#
_entry.id   35d7cafacefe749e3f5f446cefca9f42
#
_cell.length_a   1.000
_cell.length_b   1.000
_cell.length_c   1.000
_cell.angle_alpha   90.00
_cell.angle_beta   90.00
_cell.angle_gamma   90.00
#
_symmetry.space_group_name_H-M   'P 1'
#
loop_
_entity.id
_entity.type
_entity.pdbx_description
1 polymer ?
#
loop_
_entity_poly.entity_id
_entity_poly.type
_entity_poly.pdbx_seq_one_letter_code
_entity_poly.pdbx_strand_id
1 'polypeptide(L)'
;MFTKHPGPDVVGSAKSIMAQKRRITIKDIAEMAETSKTTVSFYLNGNTERMSEDTQKRIKKAIEKTGYEPNPLARGMNAKSSKLIGVIIGDVTNEFSNRIVKGIGSVVDKAGYRLLCCSSNYSADGERAYIDRLLALGVDGFIVQPTSQFKTVADDIEAAGKKLVFFDSKYYDYTSSWVKTDNYEATYRTVKSCVERGYRRFLLVAAAPQLLSSRIERFSGFVDALEKEGTGFTQFEIAPGEIDSEALLQFLRANIEGETPTLVFAPNCWALPEIYVAMREFYPLMPNKVGLVGFDNFDWTSVASPSVTAIEQPAFEEGREAARILLELLESDEKKTVHQELDCNVRWRSTTM
;
A
#
# COMPACT_ATOMS: atom_id res chain seq x y z
N MET A 1 32.47 -24.63 -55.43
CA MET A 1 32.51 -23.57 -56.48
C MET A 1 31.35 -22.65 -56.20
N PHE A 2 31.61 -21.54 -55.51
CA PHE A 2 30.94 -20.24 -55.69
C PHE A 2 31.63 -19.26 -54.78
N THR A 3 32.00 -18.20 -55.38
CA THR A 3 32.97 -17.16 -55.14
C THR A 3 32.60 -16.22 -54.00
N LYS A 4 33.60 -15.85 -53.18
CA LYS A 4 33.61 -14.66 -52.26
C LYS A 4 33.48 -13.37 -53.04
N HIS A 5 32.63 -12.47 -52.55
CA HIS A 5 32.76 -11.04 -52.81
C HIS A 5 33.01 -10.32 -51.47
N PRO A 6 33.99 -9.41 -51.41
CA PRO A 6 34.23 -8.55 -50.27
C PRO A 6 33.37 -7.30 -50.41
N GLY A 7 32.66 -6.95 -49.35
CA GLY A 7 31.97 -5.67 -49.20
C GLY A 7 32.85 -4.67 -48.43
N PRO A 8 32.71 -3.35 -48.66
CA PRO A 8 33.65 -2.36 -48.22
C PRO A 8 33.59 -1.99 -46.75
N ASP A 9 34.77 -1.82 -46.18
CA ASP A 9 35.02 -1.20 -44.90
C ASP A 9 34.47 0.26 -44.90
N VAL A 10 33.55 0.56 -43.94
CA VAL A 10 33.27 1.92 -43.53
C VAL A 10 33.54 2.05 -42.05
N VAL A 11 34.79 2.30 -41.73
CA VAL A 11 35.22 2.83 -40.44
C VAL A 11 34.76 4.28 -40.38
N GLY A 12 33.66 4.52 -39.68
CA GLY A 12 33.12 5.83 -39.36
C GLY A 12 33.02 5.99 -37.85
N SER A 13 34.13 6.38 -37.24
CA SER A 13 34.23 6.81 -35.86
C SER A 13 33.29 7.99 -35.59
N ALA A 14 32.18 7.76 -34.94
CA ALA A 14 31.39 8.79 -34.28
C ALA A 14 31.43 8.55 -32.77
N LYS A 15 32.56 8.88 -32.13
CA LYS A 15 32.62 9.19 -30.71
C LYS A 15 31.87 10.50 -30.48
N SER A 16 30.55 10.45 -30.37
CA SER A 16 29.78 11.53 -29.72
C SER A 16 30.02 11.44 -28.23
N ILE A 17 31.02 12.20 -27.78
CA ILE A 17 31.21 12.50 -26.36
C ILE A 17 30.06 13.42 -25.99
N MET A 18 28.98 12.84 -25.45
CA MET A 18 28.03 13.60 -24.62
C MET A 18 28.83 14.07 -23.41
N ALA A 19 29.34 15.30 -23.48
CA ALA A 19 29.87 16.00 -22.32
C ALA A 19 28.75 16.06 -21.29
N GLN A 20 28.82 15.26 -20.23
CA GLN A 20 27.95 15.35 -19.08
C GLN A 20 28.06 16.80 -18.60
N LYS A 21 26.99 17.57 -18.82
CA LYS A 21 26.88 18.95 -18.33
C LYS A 21 27.06 18.89 -16.83
N ARG A 22 28.20 19.31 -16.30
CA ARG A 22 28.51 19.35 -14.88
C ARG A 22 27.33 20.04 -14.18
N ARG A 23 26.66 19.33 -13.25
CA ARG A 23 25.54 19.87 -12.50
C ARG A 23 26.04 21.03 -11.65
N ILE A 24 25.47 22.22 -11.84
CA ILE A 24 25.77 23.41 -11.04
C ILE A 24 25.44 23.11 -9.58
N THR A 25 26.36 23.47 -8.69
CA THR A 25 26.25 23.24 -7.24
C THR A 25 26.09 24.57 -6.49
N ILE A 26 25.67 24.51 -5.21
CA ILE A 26 25.60 25.70 -4.36
C ILE A 26 26.97 26.39 -4.21
N LYS A 27 28.07 25.62 -4.38
CA LYS A 27 29.43 26.17 -4.39
C LYS A 27 29.65 27.07 -5.61
N ASP A 28 29.21 26.62 -6.78
CA ASP A 28 29.37 27.40 -8.01
C ASP A 28 28.53 28.68 -7.94
N ILE A 29 27.34 28.66 -7.35
CA ILE A 29 26.52 29.86 -7.09
C ILE A 29 27.20 30.81 -6.12
N ALA A 30 27.79 30.29 -5.03
CA ALA A 30 28.51 31.10 -4.05
C ALA A 30 29.72 31.81 -4.68
N GLU A 31 30.50 31.11 -5.52
CA GLU A 31 31.64 31.68 -6.27
C GLU A 31 31.17 32.74 -7.25
N MET A 32 30.11 32.50 -8.01
CA MET A 32 29.56 33.48 -8.97
C MET A 32 28.96 34.71 -8.31
N ALA A 33 28.41 34.58 -7.12
CA ALA A 33 27.83 35.67 -6.36
C ALA A 33 28.82 36.34 -5.40
N GLU A 34 30.11 35.92 -5.43
CA GLU A 34 31.17 36.39 -4.55
C GLU A 34 30.78 36.40 -3.08
N THR A 35 30.24 35.27 -2.61
CA THR A 35 29.76 35.12 -1.23
C THR A 35 30.01 33.71 -0.70
N SER A 36 29.61 33.43 0.54
CA SER A 36 29.77 32.10 1.14
C SER A 36 28.60 31.16 0.76
N LYS A 37 28.85 29.84 0.80
CA LYS A 37 27.79 28.83 0.66
C LYS A 37 26.68 29.02 1.69
N THR A 38 27.04 29.42 2.90
CA THR A 38 26.10 29.70 4.00
C THR A 38 25.18 30.86 3.64
N THR A 39 25.72 31.94 3.04
CA THR A 39 24.93 33.09 2.61
C THR A 39 23.96 32.70 1.48
N VAL A 40 24.41 31.90 0.49
CA VAL A 40 23.50 31.38 -0.55
C VAL A 40 22.42 30.48 0.07
N SER A 41 22.77 29.65 1.03
CA SER A 41 21.79 28.80 1.74
C SER A 41 20.75 29.64 2.48
N PHE A 42 21.14 30.72 3.15
CA PHE A 42 20.21 31.65 3.80
C PHE A 42 19.26 32.31 2.78
N TYR A 43 19.77 32.74 1.64
CA TYR A 43 18.96 33.31 0.56
C TYR A 43 17.91 32.32 0.06
N LEU A 44 18.33 31.07 -0.22
CA LEU A 44 17.47 29.99 -0.73
C LEU A 44 16.38 29.58 0.28
N ASN A 45 16.62 29.79 1.56
CA ASN A 45 15.69 29.51 2.66
C ASN A 45 14.84 30.73 3.10
N GLY A 46 14.93 31.85 2.37
CA GLY A 46 14.15 33.05 2.68
C GLY A 46 14.68 33.91 3.84
N ASN A 47 15.80 33.53 4.47
CA ASN A 47 16.43 34.27 5.58
C ASN A 47 17.28 35.43 5.06
N THR A 48 16.63 36.33 4.30
CA THR A 48 17.32 37.44 3.60
C THR A 48 17.72 38.63 4.50
N GLU A 49 17.16 38.71 5.69
CA GLU A 49 17.47 39.74 6.69
C GLU A 49 18.95 39.76 7.14
N ARG A 50 19.65 38.66 6.93
CA ARG A 50 21.06 38.45 7.32
C ARG A 50 22.06 38.86 6.24
N MET A 51 21.61 39.49 5.12
CA MET A 51 22.46 39.90 4.02
C MET A 51 22.01 41.22 3.41
N SER A 52 22.96 41.94 2.79
CA SER A 52 22.66 43.18 2.09
C SER A 52 21.83 42.93 0.82
N GLU A 53 21.06 43.94 0.39
CA GLU A 53 20.29 43.86 -0.86
C GLU A 53 21.19 43.60 -2.07
N ASP A 54 22.40 44.15 -2.09
CA ASP A 54 23.37 43.92 -3.16
C ASP A 54 23.76 42.42 -3.21
N THR A 55 24.01 41.78 -2.08
CA THR A 55 24.29 40.35 -2.01
C THR A 55 23.10 39.52 -2.51
N GLN A 56 21.86 39.88 -2.14
CA GLN A 56 20.65 39.23 -2.62
C GLN A 56 20.55 39.32 -4.16
N LYS A 57 20.79 40.50 -4.74
CA LYS A 57 20.76 40.72 -6.19
C LYS A 57 21.82 39.89 -6.92
N ARG A 58 23.03 39.78 -6.38
CA ARG A 58 24.12 38.94 -6.97
C ARG A 58 23.74 37.44 -6.94
N ILE A 59 23.21 36.94 -5.83
CA ILE A 59 22.79 35.55 -5.72
C ILE A 59 21.64 35.27 -6.70
N LYS A 60 20.62 36.13 -6.75
CA LYS A 60 19.49 36.02 -7.68
C LYS A 60 19.96 35.92 -9.13
N LYS A 61 20.86 36.84 -9.55
CA LYS A 61 21.40 36.88 -10.89
C LYS A 61 22.22 35.63 -11.25
N ALA A 62 22.97 35.08 -10.27
CA ALA A 62 23.73 33.83 -10.46
C ALA A 62 22.80 32.65 -10.65
N ILE A 63 21.72 32.55 -9.87
CA ILE A 63 20.70 31.48 -9.99
C ILE A 63 19.98 31.59 -11.36
N GLU A 64 19.50 32.76 -11.75
CA GLU A 64 18.83 32.99 -13.04
C GLU A 64 19.72 32.64 -14.22
N LYS A 65 21.01 33.03 -14.18
CA LYS A 65 21.99 32.77 -15.24
C LYS A 65 22.30 31.27 -15.40
N THR A 66 22.27 30.51 -14.31
CA THR A 66 22.72 29.10 -14.32
C THR A 66 21.56 28.12 -14.37
N GLY A 67 20.31 28.56 -14.10
CA GLY A 67 19.16 27.67 -13.88
C GLY A 67 19.37 26.76 -12.67
N TYR A 68 20.13 27.22 -11.68
CA TYR A 68 20.41 26.41 -10.49
C TYR A 68 19.14 26.16 -9.69
N GLU A 69 18.81 24.88 -9.57
CA GLU A 69 17.78 24.41 -8.62
C GLU A 69 18.44 23.73 -7.43
N PRO A 70 18.12 24.16 -6.19
CA PRO A 70 18.62 23.51 -5.00
C PRO A 70 18.26 22.01 -5.02
N ASN A 71 19.22 21.13 -4.73
CA ASN A 71 18.94 19.72 -4.57
C ASN A 71 18.07 19.52 -3.31
N PRO A 72 16.82 19.02 -3.45
CA PRO A 72 15.93 18.80 -2.30
C PRO A 72 16.53 17.85 -1.25
N LEU A 73 17.30 16.84 -1.68
CA LEU A 73 17.98 15.90 -0.80
C LEU A 73 19.09 16.55 0.01
N ALA A 74 19.88 17.46 -0.61
CA ALA A 74 20.92 18.22 0.11
C ALA A 74 20.34 19.26 1.07
N ARG A 75 19.12 19.74 0.81
CA ARG A 75 18.36 20.60 1.71
C ARG A 75 17.88 19.82 2.94
N GLY A 76 17.35 18.63 2.74
CA GLY A 76 16.86 17.76 3.82
C GLY A 76 17.94 17.39 4.83
N MET A 77 19.19 17.20 4.40
CA MET A 77 20.30 16.87 5.29
C MET A 77 20.65 17.97 6.33
N ASN A 78 20.24 19.22 6.09
CA ASN A 78 20.48 20.35 7.01
C ASN A 78 19.16 20.95 7.55
N ALA A 79 18.01 20.45 7.12
CA ALA A 79 16.70 20.90 7.59
C ALA A 79 16.22 20.02 8.75
N LYS A 80 15.46 20.60 9.69
CA LYS A 80 14.81 19.84 10.76
C LYS A 80 13.80 18.79 10.24
N SER A 81 13.35 18.88 8.99
CA SER A 81 12.36 18.01 8.36
C SER A 81 12.69 17.89 6.85
N SER A 82 12.64 16.68 6.33
CA SER A 82 12.80 16.38 4.91
C SER A 82 11.53 16.64 4.08
N LYS A 83 10.39 16.74 4.75
CA LYS A 83 9.05 16.76 4.16
C LYS A 83 8.76 15.52 3.30
N LEU A 84 9.35 14.39 3.66
CA LEU A 84 9.14 13.09 3.03
C LEU A 84 8.50 12.13 4.03
N ILE A 85 7.53 11.34 3.57
CA ILE A 85 6.88 10.27 4.32
C ILE A 85 7.09 8.96 3.56
N GLY A 86 7.59 7.94 4.25
CA GLY A 86 7.71 6.58 3.75
C GLY A 86 6.38 5.84 3.89
N VAL A 87 5.91 5.22 2.80
CA VAL A 87 4.73 4.36 2.80
C VAL A 87 5.14 2.97 2.34
N ILE A 88 4.90 1.97 3.17
CA ILE A 88 5.14 0.56 2.81
C ILE A 88 3.78 -0.12 2.67
N ILE A 89 3.52 -0.62 1.47
CA ILE A 89 2.33 -1.41 1.12
C ILE A 89 2.74 -2.85 0.80
N GLY A 90 1.81 -3.77 0.93
CA GLY A 90 2.08 -5.16 0.58
C GLY A 90 2.26 -5.38 -0.92
N ASP A 91 1.31 -4.89 -1.73
CA ASP A 91 1.32 -5.10 -3.18
C ASP A 91 0.79 -3.85 -3.91
N VAL A 92 1.60 -3.33 -4.83
CA VAL A 92 1.27 -2.14 -5.65
C VAL A 92 0.19 -2.44 -6.70
N THR A 93 -0.02 -3.70 -7.07
CA THR A 93 -1.08 -4.08 -8.01
C THR A 93 -2.45 -4.21 -7.34
N ASN A 94 -2.48 -4.26 -6.01
CA ASN A 94 -3.71 -4.39 -5.25
C ASN A 94 -4.47 -3.04 -5.20
N GLU A 95 -5.71 -3.04 -5.67
CA GLU A 95 -6.56 -1.84 -5.70
C GLU A 95 -6.83 -1.28 -4.29
N PHE A 96 -6.94 -2.14 -3.26
CA PHE A 96 -7.05 -1.71 -1.88
C PHE A 96 -5.84 -0.83 -1.48
N SER A 97 -4.62 -1.31 -1.72
CA SER A 97 -3.38 -0.56 -1.45
C SER A 97 -3.36 0.79 -2.18
N ASN A 98 -3.82 0.82 -3.43
CA ASN A 98 -3.88 2.05 -4.23
C ASN A 98 -4.88 3.07 -3.67
N ARG A 99 -6.03 2.61 -3.17
CA ARG A 99 -7.02 3.48 -2.50
C ARG A 99 -6.47 4.05 -1.19
N ILE A 100 -5.74 3.25 -0.41
CA ILE A 100 -5.01 3.70 0.79
C ILE A 100 -4.01 4.80 0.44
N VAL A 101 -3.10 4.55 -0.52
CA VAL A 101 -2.07 5.52 -0.93
C VAL A 101 -2.71 6.82 -1.43
N LYS A 102 -3.81 6.74 -2.18
CA LYS A 102 -4.58 7.91 -2.63
C LYS A 102 -5.16 8.69 -1.44
N GLY A 103 -5.67 7.99 -0.43
CA GLY A 103 -6.15 8.59 0.81
C GLY A 103 -5.03 9.33 1.55
N ILE A 104 -3.88 8.67 1.76
CA ILE A 104 -2.69 9.26 2.37
C ILE A 104 -2.27 10.54 1.62
N GLY A 105 -2.10 10.44 0.30
CA GLY A 105 -1.68 11.56 -0.55
C GLY A 105 -2.59 12.77 -0.43
N SER A 106 -3.92 12.56 -0.34
CA SER A 106 -4.90 13.63 -0.23
C SER A 106 -4.74 14.53 1.01
N VAL A 107 -4.08 14.02 2.05
CA VAL A 107 -3.81 14.70 3.32
C VAL A 107 -2.39 15.27 3.34
N VAL A 108 -1.38 14.45 3.05
CA VAL A 108 0.02 14.85 3.22
C VAL A 108 0.46 15.91 2.21
N ASP A 109 -0.10 15.90 0.99
CA ASP A 109 0.20 16.91 -0.04
C ASP A 109 -0.21 18.32 0.42
N LYS A 110 -1.34 18.44 1.11
CA LYS A 110 -1.82 19.71 1.67
C LYS A 110 -0.92 20.24 2.80
N ALA A 111 -0.27 19.32 3.52
CA ALA A 111 0.70 19.64 4.57
C ALA A 111 2.13 19.88 4.03
N GLY A 112 2.29 19.87 2.70
CA GLY A 112 3.57 20.11 2.03
C GLY A 112 4.54 18.92 2.07
N TYR A 113 4.07 17.72 2.41
CA TYR A 113 4.87 16.49 2.35
C TYR A 113 4.78 15.83 0.98
N ARG A 114 5.71 14.91 0.72
CA ARG A 114 5.69 14.00 -0.45
C ARG A 114 5.84 12.58 0.00
N LEU A 115 5.22 11.66 -0.73
CA LEU A 115 5.25 10.23 -0.44
C LEU A 115 6.39 9.54 -1.18
N LEU A 116 7.05 8.62 -0.48
CA LEU A 116 7.90 7.59 -1.06
C LEU A 116 7.20 6.24 -0.80
N CYS A 117 6.51 5.73 -1.81
CA CYS A 117 5.75 4.49 -1.71
C CYS A 117 6.60 3.31 -2.18
N CYS A 118 6.66 2.25 -1.36
CA CYS A 118 7.38 1.01 -1.63
C CYS A 118 6.45 -0.19 -1.47
N SER A 119 6.59 -1.19 -2.35
CA SER A 119 5.85 -2.44 -2.31
C SER A 119 6.74 -3.55 -1.78
N SER A 120 6.43 -4.08 -0.59
CA SER A 120 7.22 -5.13 0.07
C SER A 120 6.95 -6.53 -0.47
N ASN A 121 5.89 -6.72 -1.25
CA ASN A 121 5.36 -8.02 -1.67
C ASN A 121 5.12 -8.96 -0.48
N TYR A 122 4.70 -8.38 0.66
CA TYR A 122 4.49 -9.10 1.92
C TYR A 122 5.74 -9.85 2.41
N SER A 123 6.93 -9.40 2.03
CA SER A 123 8.21 -9.99 2.42
C SER A 123 8.84 -9.21 3.56
N ALA A 124 9.20 -9.90 4.65
CA ALA A 124 9.92 -9.30 5.78
C ALA A 124 11.28 -8.70 5.36
N ASP A 125 12.01 -9.38 4.46
CA ASP A 125 13.26 -8.87 3.90
C ASP A 125 13.01 -7.62 3.04
N GLY A 126 11.90 -7.60 2.28
CA GLY A 126 11.47 -6.44 1.51
C GLY A 126 11.12 -5.25 2.40
N GLU A 127 10.37 -5.48 3.47
CA GLU A 127 10.06 -4.45 4.48
C GLU A 127 11.35 -3.85 5.06
N ARG A 128 12.27 -4.70 5.54
CA ARG A 128 13.56 -4.30 6.09
C ARG A 128 14.35 -3.45 5.10
N ALA A 129 14.55 -3.95 3.88
CA ALA A 129 15.38 -3.30 2.87
C ALA A 129 14.84 -1.91 2.47
N TYR A 130 13.51 -1.74 2.41
CA TYR A 130 12.91 -0.45 2.11
C TYR A 130 13.00 0.51 3.29
N ILE A 131 12.74 0.05 4.51
CA ILE A 131 12.84 0.91 5.70
C ILE A 131 14.26 1.43 5.88
N ASP A 132 15.30 0.59 5.75
CA ASP A 132 16.70 1.00 5.85
C ASP A 132 17.03 2.10 4.83
N ARG A 133 16.56 1.97 3.59
CA ARG A 133 16.76 2.98 2.55
C ARG A 133 16.03 4.28 2.84
N LEU A 134 14.79 4.20 3.32
CA LEU A 134 13.98 5.37 3.64
C LEU A 134 14.52 6.11 4.88
N LEU A 135 15.04 5.38 5.88
CA LEU A 135 15.76 5.96 7.00
C LEU A 135 17.03 6.70 6.53
N ALA A 136 17.81 6.09 5.64
CA ALA A 136 18.99 6.73 5.04
C ALA A 136 18.64 7.96 4.20
N LEU A 137 17.47 8.02 3.58
CA LEU A 137 16.94 9.21 2.88
C LEU A 137 16.41 10.28 3.85
N GLY A 138 16.31 9.96 5.13
CA GLY A 138 15.90 10.90 6.17
C GLY A 138 14.41 11.22 6.15
N VAL A 139 13.53 10.27 5.79
CA VAL A 139 12.07 10.50 5.87
C VAL A 139 11.67 10.89 7.29
N ASP A 140 10.62 11.67 7.42
CA ASP A 140 10.19 12.21 8.72
C ASP A 140 9.35 11.19 9.51
N GLY A 141 8.61 10.32 8.81
CA GLY A 141 7.78 9.29 9.42
C GLY A 141 7.33 8.23 8.41
N PHE A 142 6.64 7.22 8.93
CA PHE A 142 6.26 6.03 8.20
C PHE A 142 4.78 5.69 8.38
N ILE A 143 4.13 5.24 7.29
CA ILE A 143 2.82 4.61 7.29
C ILE A 143 3.00 3.22 6.66
N VAL A 144 2.67 2.16 7.39
CA VAL A 144 3.08 0.80 7.03
C VAL A 144 1.92 -0.19 7.18
N GLN A 145 1.75 -1.07 6.17
CA GLN A 145 0.99 -2.31 6.31
C GLN A 145 1.94 -3.40 6.81
N PRO A 146 1.95 -3.71 8.13
CA PRO A 146 2.97 -4.59 8.70
C PRO A 146 2.63 -6.06 8.45
N THR A 147 3.64 -6.88 8.13
CA THR A 147 3.54 -8.33 8.26
C THR A 147 3.73 -8.75 9.73
N SER A 148 3.45 -10.03 10.02
CA SER A 148 3.64 -10.59 11.37
C SER A 148 5.11 -10.60 11.85
N GLN A 149 6.07 -10.27 10.98
CA GLN A 149 7.51 -10.24 11.30
C GLN A 149 8.06 -8.81 11.43
N PHE A 150 7.20 -7.78 11.39
CA PHE A 150 7.63 -6.38 11.33
C PHE A 150 8.22 -5.82 12.63
N LYS A 151 8.18 -6.55 13.77
CA LYS A 151 8.56 -6.03 15.09
C LYS A 151 9.95 -5.40 15.13
N THR A 152 10.99 -6.14 14.69
CA THR A 152 12.38 -5.65 14.72
C THR A 152 12.58 -4.42 13.84
N VAL A 153 11.83 -4.32 12.75
CA VAL A 153 11.86 -3.16 11.85
C VAL A 153 11.20 -1.95 12.52
N ALA A 154 10.09 -2.16 13.24
CA ALA A 154 9.43 -1.11 14.01
C ALA A 154 10.33 -0.56 15.12
N ASP A 155 11.05 -1.46 15.83
CA ASP A 155 12.02 -1.07 16.87
C ASP A 155 13.13 -0.17 16.28
N ASP A 156 13.63 -0.45 15.08
CA ASP A 156 14.66 0.37 14.41
C ASP A 156 14.12 1.74 13.98
N ILE A 157 12.88 1.81 13.51
CA ILE A 157 12.21 3.08 13.19
C ILE A 157 12.09 3.96 14.45
N GLU A 158 11.69 3.37 15.57
CA GLU A 158 11.59 4.08 16.86
C GLU A 158 12.95 4.51 17.38
N ALA A 159 13.96 3.64 17.30
CA ALA A 159 15.35 3.95 17.68
C ALA A 159 15.95 5.10 16.86
N ALA A 160 15.54 5.23 15.59
CA ALA A 160 15.88 6.36 14.73
C ALA A 160 15.09 7.65 15.06
N GLY A 161 14.21 7.63 16.08
CA GLY A 161 13.39 8.77 16.48
C GLY A 161 12.28 9.12 15.50
N LYS A 162 11.89 8.19 14.63
CA LYS A 162 10.86 8.40 13.61
C LYS A 162 9.49 7.96 14.10
N LYS A 163 8.44 8.62 13.59
CA LYS A 163 7.06 8.28 13.91
C LYS A 163 6.55 7.21 12.96
N LEU A 164 5.70 6.31 13.49
CA LEU A 164 5.15 5.15 12.77
C LEU A 164 3.66 5.04 13.01
N VAL A 165 2.89 4.82 11.95
CA VAL A 165 1.47 4.48 11.99
C VAL A 165 1.26 3.23 11.13
N PHE A 166 0.59 2.23 11.68
CA PHE A 166 0.15 1.06 10.94
C PHE A 166 -1.22 1.28 10.30
N PHE A 167 -1.46 0.62 9.17
CA PHE A 167 -2.78 0.55 8.54
C PHE A 167 -3.13 -0.89 8.15
N ASP A 168 -4.43 -1.19 7.93
CA ASP A 168 -5.00 -2.50 7.59
C ASP A 168 -4.74 -3.58 8.64
N SER A 169 -3.49 -3.70 9.06
CA SER A 169 -3.00 -4.66 10.03
C SER A 169 -2.34 -3.96 11.20
N LYS A 170 -2.39 -4.58 12.38
CA LYS A 170 -1.67 -4.15 13.58
C LYS A 170 -0.73 -5.25 14.03
N TYR A 171 0.26 -4.88 14.82
CA TYR A 171 1.12 -5.82 15.50
C TYR A 171 0.66 -5.94 16.96
N TYR A 172 0.21 -7.14 17.40
CA TYR A 172 -0.45 -7.31 18.71
C TYR A 172 0.47 -7.01 19.90
N ASP A 173 1.76 -7.37 19.79
CA ASP A 173 2.76 -7.21 20.84
C ASP A 173 3.60 -5.93 20.70
N TYR A 174 3.08 -4.92 20.00
CA TYR A 174 3.78 -3.66 19.77
C TYR A 174 2.87 -2.46 19.98
N THR A 175 3.33 -1.53 20.81
CA THR A 175 2.57 -0.30 21.10
C THR A 175 2.85 0.74 20.03
N SER A 176 2.00 0.83 19.02
CA SER A 176 2.06 1.84 17.97
C SER A 176 0.68 2.40 17.64
N SER A 177 0.65 3.54 16.99
CA SER A 177 -0.58 4.04 16.40
C SER A 177 -0.99 3.18 15.20
N TRP A 178 -2.30 2.94 15.05
CA TRP A 178 -2.83 2.20 13.92
C TRP A 178 -4.23 2.67 13.52
N VAL A 179 -4.53 2.48 12.24
CA VAL A 179 -5.88 2.55 11.68
C VAL A 179 -6.15 1.24 10.97
N LYS A 180 -7.28 0.61 11.24
CA LYS A 180 -7.72 -0.61 10.56
C LYS A 180 -9.23 -0.63 10.45
N THR A 181 -9.77 -1.63 9.77
CA THR A 181 -11.21 -1.86 9.72
C THR A 181 -11.66 -2.94 10.70
N ASP A 182 -12.97 -3.00 10.97
CA ASP A 182 -13.66 -3.98 11.85
C ASP A 182 -13.71 -5.38 11.18
N ASN A 183 -12.55 -5.89 10.76
CA ASN A 183 -12.41 -7.12 9.97
C ASN A 183 -13.15 -8.33 10.58
N TYR A 184 -13.01 -8.52 11.89
CA TYR A 184 -13.66 -9.62 12.60
C TYR A 184 -15.18 -9.45 12.62
N GLU A 185 -15.67 -8.31 13.10
CA GLU A 185 -17.10 -8.05 13.28
C GLU A 185 -17.82 -8.01 11.94
N ALA A 186 -17.24 -7.38 10.92
CA ALA A 186 -17.81 -7.33 9.58
C ALA A 186 -17.94 -8.71 8.96
N THR A 187 -16.91 -9.56 9.10
CA THR A 187 -16.95 -10.94 8.62
C THR A 187 -17.99 -11.75 9.41
N TYR A 188 -17.95 -11.68 10.73
CA TYR A 188 -18.89 -12.38 11.59
C TYR A 188 -20.35 -12.04 11.24
N ARG A 189 -20.71 -10.75 11.17
CA ARG A 189 -22.05 -10.30 10.83
C ARG A 189 -22.47 -10.75 9.42
N THR A 190 -21.57 -10.72 8.47
CA THR A 190 -21.84 -11.11 7.07
C THR A 190 -22.12 -12.61 6.96
N VAL A 191 -21.27 -13.44 7.57
CA VAL A 191 -21.40 -14.89 7.56
C VAL A 191 -22.68 -15.32 8.29
N LYS A 192 -22.95 -14.75 9.47
CA LYS A 192 -24.20 -14.96 10.21
C LYS A 192 -25.42 -14.63 9.34
N SER A 193 -25.42 -13.48 8.66
CA SER A 193 -26.51 -13.12 7.73
C SER A 193 -26.68 -14.12 6.59
N CYS A 194 -25.58 -14.73 6.10
CA CYS A 194 -25.66 -15.78 5.09
C CYS A 194 -26.32 -17.06 5.64
N VAL A 195 -26.02 -17.45 6.89
CA VAL A 195 -26.72 -18.57 7.54
C VAL A 195 -28.21 -18.28 7.69
N GLU A 196 -28.57 -17.08 8.15
CA GLU A 196 -29.97 -16.63 8.30
C GLU A 196 -30.72 -16.61 6.96
N ARG A 197 -30.03 -16.31 5.84
CA ARG A 197 -30.57 -16.32 4.48
C ARG A 197 -30.72 -17.72 3.88
N GLY A 198 -30.25 -18.76 4.55
CA GLY A 198 -30.52 -20.15 4.18
C GLY A 198 -29.30 -20.93 3.66
N TYR A 199 -28.13 -20.37 3.60
CA TYR A 199 -26.92 -21.17 3.31
C TYR A 199 -26.63 -22.16 4.45
N ARG A 200 -26.23 -23.38 4.08
CA ARG A 200 -25.99 -24.48 5.03
C ARG A 200 -24.63 -25.16 4.88
N ARG A 201 -23.97 -24.97 3.75
CA ARG A 201 -22.61 -25.42 3.52
C ARG A 201 -21.73 -24.20 3.23
N PHE A 202 -20.54 -24.18 3.80
CA PHE A 202 -19.62 -23.06 3.69
C PHE A 202 -18.26 -23.51 3.21
N LEU A 203 -17.76 -22.86 2.15
CA LEU A 203 -16.45 -23.08 1.59
C LEU A 203 -15.62 -21.82 1.78
N LEU A 204 -14.47 -21.96 2.42
CA LEU A 204 -13.51 -20.88 2.59
C LEU A 204 -12.40 -21.01 1.55
N VAL A 205 -12.26 -20.04 0.66
CA VAL A 205 -11.14 -19.99 -0.29
C VAL A 205 -10.24 -18.82 0.13
N ALA A 206 -9.17 -19.11 0.85
CA ALA A 206 -8.37 -18.10 1.53
C ALA A 206 -6.88 -18.43 1.57
N ALA A 207 -6.05 -17.39 1.60
CA ALA A 207 -4.64 -17.53 1.92
C ALA A 207 -4.42 -17.80 3.41
N ALA A 208 -3.26 -18.37 3.75
CA ALA A 208 -2.84 -18.59 5.13
C ALA A 208 -3.01 -17.31 5.97
N PRO A 209 -3.71 -17.37 7.13
CA PRO A 209 -4.08 -16.18 7.87
C PRO A 209 -2.91 -15.53 8.63
N GLN A 210 -1.85 -16.27 8.97
CA GLN A 210 -0.81 -15.86 9.92
C GLN A 210 0.04 -14.67 9.48
N LEU A 211 -0.01 -14.32 8.18
CA LEU A 211 0.84 -13.28 7.62
C LEU A 211 0.42 -11.86 8.04
N LEU A 212 -0.88 -11.61 8.15
CA LEU A 212 -1.46 -10.30 8.46
C LEU A 212 -2.53 -10.42 9.55
N SER A 213 -2.59 -9.48 10.49
CA SER A 213 -3.63 -9.50 11.53
C SER A 213 -5.04 -9.36 10.92
N SER A 214 -5.20 -8.60 9.85
CA SER A 214 -6.48 -8.49 9.13
C SER A 214 -6.99 -9.84 8.59
N ARG A 215 -6.07 -10.72 8.12
CA ARG A 215 -6.43 -12.08 7.69
C ARG A 215 -6.85 -12.96 8.86
N ILE A 216 -6.12 -12.87 9.99
CA ILE A 216 -6.48 -13.59 11.23
C ILE A 216 -7.88 -13.17 11.67
N GLU A 217 -8.16 -11.88 11.74
CA GLU A 217 -9.44 -11.33 12.15
C GLU A 217 -10.58 -11.80 11.24
N ARG A 218 -10.42 -11.76 9.92
CA ARG A 218 -11.42 -12.26 8.95
C ARG A 218 -11.66 -13.75 9.10
N PHE A 219 -10.60 -14.53 9.27
CA PHE A 219 -10.68 -15.98 9.48
C PHE A 219 -11.43 -16.28 10.78
N SER A 220 -11.06 -15.64 11.89
CA SER A 220 -11.71 -15.84 13.18
C SER A 220 -13.20 -15.46 13.15
N GLY A 221 -13.52 -14.30 12.55
CA GLY A 221 -14.93 -13.88 12.40
C GLY A 221 -15.76 -14.87 11.58
N PHE A 222 -15.16 -15.48 10.54
CA PHE A 222 -15.81 -16.54 9.75
C PHE A 222 -16.04 -17.82 10.57
N VAL A 223 -15.02 -18.29 11.27
CA VAL A 223 -15.08 -19.52 12.08
C VAL A 223 -16.09 -19.36 13.20
N ASP A 224 -15.96 -18.29 14.00
CA ASP A 224 -16.82 -18.08 15.19
C ASP A 224 -18.30 -17.91 14.82
N ALA A 225 -18.58 -17.28 13.66
CA ALA A 225 -19.96 -17.17 13.17
C ALA A 225 -20.57 -18.54 12.83
N LEU A 226 -19.78 -19.45 12.24
CA LEU A 226 -20.26 -20.79 11.90
C LEU A 226 -20.34 -21.72 13.11
N GLU A 227 -19.36 -21.68 14.01
CA GLU A 227 -19.36 -22.47 15.25
C GLU A 227 -20.58 -22.15 16.12
N LYS A 228 -20.93 -20.85 16.23
CA LYS A 228 -22.11 -20.44 16.99
C LYS A 228 -23.42 -20.98 16.44
N GLU A 229 -23.48 -21.18 15.13
CA GLU A 229 -24.64 -21.75 14.43
C GLU A 229 -24.54 -23.30 14.28
N GLY A 230 -23.52 -23.93 14.88
CA GLY A 230 -23.28 -25.37 14.79
C GLY A 230 -22.99 -25.88 13.39
N THR A 231 -22.45 -25.02 12.54
CA THR A 231 -22.17 -25.30 11.12
C THR A 231 -20.67 -25.38 10.88
N GLY A 232 -20.21 -26.42 10.15
CA GLY A 232 -18.83 -26.56 9.74
C GLY A 232 -18.55 -25.91 8.40
N PHE A 233 -17.27 -25.92 8.02
CA PHE A 233 -16.81 -25.44 6.70
C PHE A 233 -15.72 -26.35 6.13
N THR A 234 -15.48 -26.21 4.82
CA THR A 234 -14.35 -26.82 4.13
C THR A 234 -13.47 -25.71 3.55
N GLN A 235 -12.16 -25.88 3.64
CA GLN A 235 -11.22 -24.84 3.21
C GLN A 235 -10.40 -25.29 1.97
N PHE A 236 -10.16 -24.36 1.06
CA PHE A 236 -9.16 -24.40 0.03
C PHE A 236 -8.15 -23.30 0.25
N GLU A 237 -6.89 -23.67 0.52
CA GLU A 237 -5.83 -22.69 0.75
C GLU A 237 -5.24 -22.21 -0.58
N ILE A 238 -5.03 -20.91 -0.70
CA ILE A 238 -4.45 -20.24 -1.87
C ILE A 238 -3.21 -19.44 -1.47
N ALA A 239 -2.29 -19.26 -2.44
CA ALA A 239 -1.13 -18.40 -2.27
C ALA A 239 -1.16 -17.23 -3.27
N PRO A 240 -0.63 -16.04 -2.88
CA PRO A 240 -0.54 -14.91 -3.79
C PRO A 240 0.27 -15.25 -5.05
N GLY A 241 -0.36 -14.98 -6.24
CA GLY A 241 0.29 -15.24 -7.53
C GLY A 241 0.31 -16.69 -7.99
N GLU A 242 -0.25 -17.62 -7.21
CA GLU A 242 -0.23 -19.07 -7.51
C GLU A 242 -1.58 -19.72 -7.17
N ILE A 243 -2.66 -19.26 -7.81
CA ILE A 243 -3.96 -19.93 -7.69
C ILE A 243 -4.02 -21.01 -8.77
N ASP A 244 -3.99 -22.28 -8.34
CA ASP A 244 -4.29 -23.40 -9.24
C ASP A 244 -5.79 -23.42 -9.53
N SER A 245 -6.16 -22.79 -10.65
CA SER A 245 -7.56 -22.64 -11.07
C SER A 245 -8.23 -24.01 -11.35
N GLU A 246 -7.47 -25.03 -11.77
CA GLU A 246 -8.01 -26.38 -12.01
C GLU A 246 -8.28 -27.10 -10.69
N ALA A 247 -7.34 -27.08 -9.77
CA ALA A 247 -7.52 -27.64 -8.43
C ALA A 247 -8.66 -26.92 -7.67
N LEU A 248 -8.76 -25.58 -7.78
CA LEU A 248 -9.87 -24.83 -7.21
C LEU A 248 -11.21 -25.25 -7.81
N LEU A 249 -11.30 -25.43 -9.14
CA LEU A 249 -12.53 -25.85 -9.78
C LEU A 249 -12.93 -27.28 -9.36
N GLN A 250 -11.97 -28.19 -9.24
CA GLN A 250 -12.20 -29.55 -8.73
C GLN A 250 -12.71 -29.52 -7.28
N PHE A 251 -12.09 -28.69 -6.43
CA PHE A 251 -12.55 -28.48 -5.07
C PHE A 251 -13.99 -27.98 -5.01
N LEU A 252 -14.34 -26.97 -5.83
CA LEU A 252 -15.68 -26.44 -5.91
C LEU A 252 -16.70 -27.51 -6.36
N ARG A 253 -16.40 -28.28 -7.40
CA ARG A 253 -17.25 -29.38 -7.89
C ARG A 253 -17.48 -30.45 -6.83
N ALA A 254 -16.43 -30.85 -6.12
CA ALA A 254 -16.53 -31.86 -5.07
C ALA A 254 -17.36 -31.41 -3.85
N ASN A 255 -17.51 -30.10 -3.64
CA ASN A 255 -18.18 -29.55 -2.46
C ASN A 255 -19.52 -28.85 -2.77
N ILE A 256 -19.80 -28.53 -4.04
CA ILE A 256 -21.06 -27.92 -4.50
C ILE A 256 -21.92 -29.01 -5.17
N GLU A 257 -22.40 -29.96 -4.38
CA GLU A 257 -23.22 -31.07 -4.87
C GLU A 257 -24.61 -31.06 -4.24
N GLY A 258 -25.59 -31.54 -5.03
CA GLY A 258 -26.96 -31.71 -4.58
C GLY A 258 -27.74 -30.41 -4.40
N GLU A 259 -28.70 -30.43 -3.45
CA GLU A 259 -29.66 -29.33 -3.22
C GLU A 259 -29.24 -28.43 -2.04
N THR A 260 -28.15 -28.71 -1.35
CA THR A 260 -27.73 -27.93 -0.17
C THR A 260 -27.17 -26.56 -0.57
N PRO A 261 -27.81 -25.44 -0.15
CA PRO A 261 -27.30 -24.12 -0.44
C PRO A 261 -25.89 -23.90 0.12
N THR A 262 -24.95 -23.63 -0.77
CA THR A 262 -23.51 -23.53 -0.48
C THR A 262 -23.00 -22.12 -0.68
N LEU A 263 -22.31 -21.56 0.32
CA LEU A 263 -21.65 -20.26 0.21
C LEU A 263 -20.15 -20.44 0.05
N VAL A 264 -19.57 -19.78 -0.94
CA VAL A 264 -18.13 -19.58 -1.07
C VAL A 264 -17.78 -18.23 -0.45
N PHE A 265 -16.87 -18.21 0.52
CA PHE A 265 -16.35 -16.99 1.12
C PHE A 265 -14.89 -16.78 0.70
N ALA A 266 -14.61 -15.64 0.09
CA ALA A 266 -13.31 -15.26 -0.47
C ALA A 266 -12.79 -13.99 0.21
N PRO A 267 -12.12 -14.07 1.39
CA PRO A 267 -11.71 -12.90 2.18
C PRO A 267 -10.49 -12.16 1.62
N ASN A 268 -9.85 -12.66 0.57
CA ASN A 268 -8.68 -12.07 -0.05
C ASN A 268 -9.04 -11.39 -1.36
N CYS A 269 -9.09 -10.07 -1.37
CA CYS A 269 -9.53 -9.26 -2.52
C CYS A 269 -8.76 -9.52 -3.81
N TRP A 270 -7.44 -9.76 -3.72
CA TRP A 270 -6.59 -10.06 -4.86
C TRP A 270 -6.96 -11.38 -5.57
N ALA A 271 -7.51 -12.35 -4.84
CA ALA A 271 -7.91 -13.66 -5.37
C ALA A 271 -9.36 -13.67 -5.92
N LEU A 272 -10.17 -12.70 -5.52
CA LEU A 272 -11.60 -12.69 -5.82
C LEU A 272 -11.91 -12.76 -7.33
N PRO A 273 -11.19 -12.08 -8.25
CA PRO A 273 -11.44 -12.19 -9.69
C PRO A 273 -11.23 -13.62 -10.21
N GLU A 274 -10.17 -14.31 -9.79
CA GLU A 274 -9.86 -15.67 -10.23
C GLU A 274 -10.86 -16.68 -9.66
N ILE A 275 -11.23 -16.53 -8.38
CA ILE A 275 -12.28 -17.34 -7.75
C ILE A 275 -13.61 -17.14 -8.48
N TYR A 276 -13.98 -15.91 -8.80
CA TYR A 276 -15.19 -15.61 -9.55
C TYR A 276 -15.17 -16.30 -10.92
N VAL A 277 -14.07 -16.25 -11.66
CA VAL A 277 -13.93 -16.92 -12.96
C VAL A 277 -14.02 -18.45 -12.81
N ALA A 278 -13.40 -19.05 -11.79
CA ALA A 278 -13.48 -20.48 -11.50
C ALA A 278 -14.93 -20.94 -11.20
N MET A 279 -15.74 -20.05 -10.63
CA MET A 279 -17.14 -20.32 -10.33
C MET A 279 -18.10 -20.19 -11.53
N ARG A 280 -17.63 -19.92 -12.75
CA ARG A 280 -18.45 -19.63 -13.92
C ARG A 280 -19.56 -20.67 -14.18
N GLU A 281 -19.27 -21.95 -14.01
CA GLU A 281 -20.25 -23.02 -14.24
C GLU A 281 -21.40 -23.01 -13.21
N PHE A 282 -21.18 -22.39 -12.05
CA PHE A 282 -22.18 -22.28 -10.97
C PHE A 282 -23.04 -21.02 -11.05
N TYR A 283 -22.77 -20.07 -11.96
CA TYR A 283 -23.53 -18.83 -12.08
C TYR A 283 -25.04 -19.05 -12.24
N PRO A 284 -25.51 -20.04 -13.03
CA PRO A 284 -26.96 -20.31 -13.14
C PRO A 284 -27.62 -20.78 -11.83
N LEU A 285 -26.82 -21.21 -10.85
CA LEU A 285 -27.29 -21.67 -9.54
C LEU A 285 -27.32 -20.55 -8.49
N MET A 286 -26.73 -19.39 -8.82
CA MET A 286 -26.74 -18.22 -7.93
C MET A 286 -28.05 -17.47 -8.01
N PRO A 287 -28.49 -16.88 -6.89
CA PRO A 287 -27.93 -16.99 -5.54
C PRO A 287 -28.44 -18.17 -4.71
N ASN A 288 -29.45 -18.89 -5.20
CA ASN A 288 -30.29 -19.76 -4.37
C ASN A 288 -29.59 -21.06 -3.91
N LYS A 289 -28.78 -21.68 -4.79
CA LYS A 289 -28.03 -22.91 -4.51
C LYS A 289 -26.57 -22.62 -4.21
N VAL A 290 -26.01 -21.63 -4.87
CA VAL A 290 -24.60 -21.24 -4.72
C VAL A 290 -24.51 -19.75 -4.46
N GLY A 291 -23.75 -19.37 -3.46
CA GLY A 291 -23.45 -17.96 -3.19
C GLY A 291 -21.96 -17.69 -3.23
N LEU A 292 -21.61 -16.43 -3.46
CA LEU A 292 -20.25 -15.92 -3.36
C LEU A 292 -20.28 -14.60 -2.57
N VAL A 293 -19.44 -14.54 -1.55
CA VAL A 293 -19.12 -13.31 -0.82
C VAL A 293 -17.62 -13.06 -0.90
N GLY A 294 -17.25 -11.87 -1.38
CA GLY A 294 -15.88 -11.41 -1.40
C GLY A 294 -15.57 -10.37 -0.32
N PHE A 295 -14.31 -9.99 -0.26
CA PHE A 295 -13.84 -8.85 0.52
C PHE A 295 -13.32 -7.77 -0.44
N ASP A 296 -13.56 -6.51 -0.12
CA ASP A 296 -13.39 -5.32 -0.93
C ASP A 296 -14.38 -5.16 -2.09
N ASN A 297 -14.92 -3.96 -2.18
CA ASN A 297 -15.87 -3.56 -3.22
C ASN A 297 -15.14 -2.82 -4.34
N PHE A 298 -14.53 -3.57 -5.26
CA PHE A 298 -13.92 -2.99 -6.45
C PHE A 298 -14.97 -2.78 -7.54
N ASP A 299 -14.70 -1.89 -8.48
CA ASP A 299 -15.67 -1.48 -9.51
C ASP A 299 -16.20 -2.67 -10.30
N TRP A 300 -15.33 -3.64 -10.63
CA TRP A 300 -15.72 -4.83 -11.38
C TRP A 300 -16.78 -5.69 -10.66
N THR A 301 -16.80 -5.71 -9.32
CA THR A 301 -17.78 -6.51 -8.55
C THR A 301 -19.21 -6.06 -8.79
N SER A 302 -19.42 -4.79 -9.09
CA SER A 302 -20.73 -4.21 -9.35
C SER A 302 -21.21 -4.42 -10.79
N VAL A 303 -20.27 -4.49 -11.75
CA VAL A 303 -20.59 -4.63 -13.19
C VAL A 303 -20.52 -6.08 -13.68
N ALA A 304 -19.99 -6.99 -12.85
CA ALA A 304 -20.01 -8.42 -13.13
C ALA A 304 -21.43 -8.97 -13.23
N SER A 305 -21.62 -10.09 -13.96
CA SER A 305 -22.91 -10.76 -14.08
C SER A 305 -22.73 -12.26 -13.81
N PRO A 306 -23.24 -12.75 -12.65
CA PRO A 306 -23.92 -12.04 -11.56
C PRO A 306 -23.02 -11.09 -10.79
N SER A 307 -23.56 -9.94 -10.33
CA SER A 307 -22.81 -8.95 -9.55
C SER A 307 -22.47 -9.48 -8.16
N VAL A 308 -21.23 -9.22 -7.70
CA VAL A 308 -20.64 -9.90 -6.54
C VAL A 308 -20.94 -9.15 -5.23
N THR A 309 -21.51 -9.88 -4.27
CA THR A 309 -21.63 -9.40 -2.89
C THR A 309 -20.23 -9.30 -2.26
N ALA A 310 -19.93 -8.15 -1.64
CA ALA A 310 -18.64 -7.93 -1.02
C ALA A 310 -18.74 -7.13 0.28
N ILE A 311 -17.87 -7.43 1.23
CA ILE A 311 -17.61 -6.61 2.40
C ILE A 311 -16.68 -5.48 1.96
N GLU A 312 -17.17 -4.24 2.01
CA GLU A 312 -16.44 -3.05 1.56
C GLU A 312 -15.69 -2.40 2.71
N GLN A 313 -14.39 -2.29 2.58
CA GLN A 313 -13.55 -1.51 3.46
C GLN A 313 -13.51 -0.03 2.99
N PRO A 314 -13.54 0.95 3.92
CA PRO A 314 -13.36 2.37 3.58
C PRO A 314 -11.88 2.71 3.36
N ALA A 315 -11.20 2.01 2.43
CA ALA A 315 -9.74 2.08 2.24
C ALA A 315 -9.21 3.52 2.03
N PHE A 316 -9.94 4.36 1.28
CA PHE A 316 -9.54 5.76 1.08
C PHE A 316 -9.55 6.53 2.41
N GLU A 317 -10.60 6.37 3.23
CA GLU A 317 -10.70 7.02 4.53
C GLU A 317 -9.66 6.49 5.52
N GLU A 318 -9.40 5.18 5.48
CA GLU A 318 -8.35 4.56 6.29
C GLU A 318 -6.98 5.19 6.00
N GLY A 319 -6.64 5.36 4.73
CA GLY A 319 -5.42 6.07 4.32
C GLY A 319 -5.38 7.52 4.78
N ARG A 320 -6.52 8.24 4.71
CA ARG A 320 -6.63 9.62 5.21
C ARG A 320 -6.37 9.69 6.72
N GLU A 321 -6.99 8.81 7.49
CA GLU A 321 -6.85 8.80 8.94
C GLU A 321 -5.42 8.41 9.36
N ALA A 322 -4.79 7.43 8.70
CA ALA A 322 -3.40 7.09 8.95
C ALA A 322 -2.46 8.29 8.71
N ALA A 323 -2.69 9.05 7.64
CA ALA A 323 -1.93 10.25 7.35
C ALA A 323 -2.18 11.37 8.37
N ARG A 324 -3.44 11.59 8.79
CA ARG A 324 -3.79 12.59 9.80
C ARG A 324 -3.10 12.28 11.14
N ILE A 325 -3.18 11.02 11.58
CA ILE A 325 -2.52 10.57 12.81
C ILE A 325 -1.00 10.78 12.71
N LEU A 326 -0.37 10.40 11.58
CA LEU A 326 1.07 10.60 11.42
C LEU A 326 1.46 12.08 11.49
N LEU A 327 0.74 12.97 10.82
CA LEU A 327 1.03 14.42 10.87
C LEU A 327 0.88 14.99 12.27
N GLU A 328 -0.15 14.60 13.02
CA GLU A 328 -0.32 14.99 14.43
C GLU A 328 0.86 14.53 15.31
N LEU A 329 1.33 13.29 15.08
CA LEU A 329 2.50 12.75 15.79
C LEU A 329 3.80 13.46 15.42
N LEU A 330 3.93 13.98 14.19
CA LEU A 330 5.10 14.74 13.72
C LEU A 330 5.12 16.17 14.28
N GLU A 331 3.96 16.74 14.60
CA GLU A 331 3.83 18.07 15.18
C GLU A 331 3.94 18.08 16.71
N SER A 332 3.81 16.92 17.35
CA SER A 332 3.84 16.76 18.81
C SER A 332 5.10 16.04 19.28
N ASP A 333 5.71 16.59 20.34
CA ASP A 333 6.79 15.91 21.06
C ASP A 333 6.26 14.84 22.06
N GLU A 334 4.94 14.79 22.26
CA GLU A 334 4.33 13.84 23.18
C GLU A 334 4.32 12.42 22.58
N LYS A 335 4.60 11.42 23.43
CA LYS A 335 4.40 10.00 23.09
C LYS A 335 2.90 9.67 23.23
N LYS A 336 2.14 9.90 22.15
CA LYS A 336 0.72 9.56 22.07
C LYS A 336 0.55 8.36 21.13
N THR A 337 -0.25 7.39 21.56
CA THR A 337 -0.68 6.29 20.71
C THR A 337 -2.16 6.46 20.36
N VAL A 338 -2.50 6.35 19.08
CA VAL A 338 -3.86 6.50 18.57
C VAL A 338 -4.28 5.21 17.91
N HIS A 339 -5.42 4.66 18.34
CA HIS A 339 -6.02 3.47 17.77
C HIS A 339 -7.36 3.85 17.16
N GLN A 340 -7.55 3.57 15.87
CA GLN A 340 -8.79 3.87 15.18
C GLN A 340 -9.26 2.68 14.39
N GLU A 341 -10.52 2.31 14.61
CA GLU A 341 -11.20 1.28 13.85
C GLU A 341 -12.31 1.92 13.01
N LEU A 342 -12.43 1.51 11.74
CA LEU A 342 -13.41 2.01 10.79
C LEU A 342 -14.37 0.87 10.42
N ASP A 343 -15.65 1.21 10.29
CA ASP A 343 -16.67 0.23 9.95
C ASP A 343 -16.64 -0.18 8.48
N CYS A 344 -16.67 -1.48 8.21
CA CYS A 344 -16.95 -2.05 6.90
C CYS A 344 -18.45 -2.05 6.60
N ASN A 345 -18.79 -1.96 5.32
CA ASN A 345 -20.17 -2.07 4.83
C ASN A 345 -20.32 -3.29 3.93
N VAL A 346 -21.45 -4.00 4.03
CA VAL A 346 -21.75 -5.11 3.12
C VAL A 346 -22.55 -4.61 1.93
N ARG A 347 -22.03 -4.82 0.73
CA ARG A 347 -22.71 -4.55 -0.52
C ARG A 347 -23.37 -5.84 -1.02
N TRP A 348 -24.59 -6.08 -0.57
CA TRP A 348 -25.39 -7.22 -1.02
C TRP A 348 -25.73 -7.09 -2.51
N ARG A 349 -25.52 -8.18 -3.27
CA ARG A 349 -25.73 -8.23 -4.72
C ARG A 349 -26.21 -9.60 -5.18
N SER A 350 -26.21 -9.82 -6.51
CA SER A 350 -26.83 -10.99 -7.15
C SER A 350 -26.14 -12.33 -6.84
N THR A 351 -24.94 -12.35 -6.30
CA THR A 351 -24.27 -13.61 -5.91
C THR A 351 -24.70 -14.14 -4.55
N THR A 352 -25.59 -13.45 -3.82
CA THR A 352 -26.16 -13.94 -2.54
C THR A 352 -27.65 -13.72 -2.46
N MET A 353 -28.32 -14.61 -1.67
CA MET A 353 -29.75 -14.48 -1.35
C MET A 353 -30.07 -13.18 -0.63
#